data_97ae43c24aaf4d96cffd1f6b9255c7a8
#
_entry.id   97ae43c24aaf4d96cffd1f6b9255c7a8
#
_cell.length_a   1.000
_cell.length_b   1.000
_cell.length_c   1.000
_cell.angle_alpha   90.00
_cell.angle_beta   90.00
_cell.angle_gamma   90.00
#
_symmetry.space_group_name_H-M   'P 1'
#
loop_
_entity.id
_entity.type
_entity.pdbx_description
1 polymer ?
#
loop_
_entity_poly.entity_id
_entity_poly.type
_entity_poly.pdbx_seq_one_letter_code
_entity_poly.pdbx_strand_id
1 'polypeptide(L)'
;MKKIRLCAVLCALSLMLCAMCVSCAKKDAKGDGGTKKPDVFALELSEYIELGEYKNLIIIFTYESRSEAAWREVINGSEVIKYPEELVSYYTEQTKARYSYYAEKNDMEYSKVLEDFGATEESIATEAKALAKADLVFAALVKAESITLSDSEKSEHFGRYLEFYVESYGYTEEYVKENLTDEIYESMLYDKASEFLIINNSFPE
;
A
#
# COMPACT_ATOMS: atom_id res chain seq x y z
N MET A 1 -21.14 -6.05 -15.58
CA MET A 1 -19.66 -6.03 -15.68
C MET A 1 -19.00 -4.78 -15.05
N LYS A 2 -19.72 -3.68 -14.74
CA LYS A 2 -19.13 -2.49 -14.04
C LYS A 2 -18.93 -2.66 -12.52
N LYS A 3 -19.66 -3.58 -11.86
CA LYS A 3 -19.58 -3.77 -10.39
C LYS A 3 -18.33 -4.51 -9.89
N ILE A 4 -17.70 -5.33 -10.74
CA ILE A 4 -16.51 -6.12 -10.36
C ILE A 4 -15.25 -5.24 -10.30
N ARG A 5 -15.17 -4.18 -11.11
CA ARG A 5 -14.02 -3.25 -11.10
C ARG A 5 -13.96 -2.37 -9.83
N LEU A 6 -15.10 -2.08 -9.23
CA LEU A 6 -15.17 -1.23 -8.03
C LEU A 6 -14.65 -1.96 -6.77
N CYS A 7 -14.91 -3.26 -6.64
CA CYS A 7 -14.40 -4.07 -5.52
C CYS A 7 -12.87 -4.21 -5.54
N ALA A 8 -12.24 -4.32 -6.71
CA ALA A 8 -10.80 -4.53 -6.81
C ALA A 8 -9.98 -3.29 -6.35
N VAL A 9 -10.50 -2.09 -6.59
CA VAL A 9 -9.81 -0.84 -6.19
C VAL A 9 -9.99 -0.56 -4.69
N LEU A 10 -11.16 -0.84 -4.13
CA LEU A 10 -11.41 -0.72 -2.67
C LEU A 10 -10.57 -1.73 -1.88
N CYS A 11 -10.37 -2.93 -2.40
CA CYS A 11 -9.43 -3.89 -1.81
C CYS A 11 -7.97 -3.41 -1.88
N ALA A 12 -7.54 -2.74 -2.96
CA ALA A 12 -6.16 -2.28 -3.09
C ALA A 12 -5.78 -1.22 -2.05
N LEU A 13 -6.69 -0.30 -1.73
CA LEU A 13 -6.44 0.75 -0.72
C LEU A 13 -6.44 0.22 0.72
N SER A 14 -7.34 -0.73 1.05
CA SER A 14 -7.29 -1.42 2.35
C SER A 14 -6.08 -2.35 2.47
N LEU A 15 -5.47 -2.75 1.35
CA LEU A 15 -4.33 -3.64 1.28
C LEU A 15 -2.99 -2.90 1.39
N MET A 16 -2.88 -1.60 1.14
CA MET A 16 -1.70 -0.83 1.54
C MET A 16 -1.49 -0.87 3.06
N LEU A 17 -2.56 -0.82 3.85
CA LEU A 17 -2.49 -1.09 5.30
C LEU A 17 -2.28 -2.58 5.61
N CYS A 18 -2.71 -3.51 4.75
CA CYS A 18 -2.58 -4.96 4.97
C CYS A 18 -1.29 -5.58 4.41
N ALA A 19 -0.56 -4.92 3.50
CA ALA A 19 0.77 -5.40 3.10
C ALA A 19 1.73 -5.45 4.30
N MET A 20 1.48 -4.63 5.33
CA MET A 20 2.16 -4.73 6.62
C MET A 20 1.80 -6.00 7.42
N CYS A 21 0.68 -6.67 7.14
CA CYS A 21 0.24 -7.85 7.89
C CYS A 21 0.98 -9.14 7.52
N VAL A 22 1.64 -9.22 6.37
CA VAL A 22 2.41 -10.43 5.98
C VAL A 22 3.69 -10.57 6.79
N SER A 23 4.22 -9.47 7.32
CA SER A 23 5.33 -9.51 8.29
C SER A 23 4.94 -10.18 9.61
N CYS A 24 3.63 -10.27 9.95
CA CYS A 24 3.13 -10.90 11.17
C CYS A 24 3.22 -12.42 11.18
N ALA A 25 3.43 -13.06 10.02
CA ALA A 25 3.46 -14.52 9.94
C ALA A 25 4.71 -15.17 10.55
N LYS A 26 5.73 -14.38 10.90
CA LYS A 26 7.01 -14.93 11.40
C LYS A 26 7.35 -14.48 12.82
N LYS A 27 6.49 -14.83 13.78
CA LYS A 27 6.80 -14.60 15.21
C LYS A 27 7.92 -15.50 15.75
N ASP A 28 8.35 -16.54 15.01
CA ASP A 28 9.35 -17.52 15.43
C ASP A 28 10.51 -17.75 14.44
N ALA A 29 10.66 -16.96 13.42
CA ALA A 29 11.75 -17.12 12.47
C ALA A 29 12.85 -16.07 12.70
N LYS A 30 13.99 -16.53 13.18
CA LYS A 30 15.28 -15.89 12.92
C LYS A 30 15.31 -15.43 11.46
N GLY A 31 15.54 -14.14 11.25
CA GLY A 31 15.71 -13.44 10.01
C GLY A 31 15.90 -14.31 8.77
N ASP A 32 14.83 -14.62 8.09
CA ASP A 32 14.92 -15.10 6.73
C ASP A 32 14.23 -14.11 5.80
N GLY A 33 15.02 -13.64 4.84
CA GLY A 33 14.82 -12.54 3.98
C GLY A 33 13.53 -12.58 3.17
N GLY A 34 12.50 -11.97 3.72
CA GLY A 34 11.43 -11.47 2.87
C GLY A 34 12.04 -10.47 1.88
N THR A 35 11.70 -10.59 0.61
CA THR A 35 12.17 -9.67 -0.43
C THR A 35 11.84 -8.24 0.04
N LYS A 36 12.87 -7.38 0.17
CA LYS A 36 12.66 -5.97 0.56
C LYS A 36 11.87 -5.30 -0.56
N LYS A 37 10.89 -4.47 -0.17
CA LYS A 37 10.15 -3.64 -1.13
C LYS A 37 11.14 -2.76 -1.92
N PRO A 38 11.05 -2.74 -3.26
CA PRO A 38 11.83 -1.81 -4.07
C PRO A 38 11.52 -0.36 -3.69
N ASP A 39 12.55 0.47 -3.61
CA ASP A 39 12.39 1.90 -3.34
C ASP A 39 11.83 2.62 -4.56
N VAL A 40 10.52 2.88 -4.55
CA VAL A 40 9.82 3.58 -5.64
C VAL A 40 10.24 5.04 -5.77
N PHE A 41 10.75 5.67 -4.70
CA PHE A 41 11.23 7.05 -4.73
C PHE A 41 12.57 7.20 -5.43
N ALA A 42 13.35 6.09 -5.55
CA ALA A 42 14.59 6.06 -6.30
C ALA A 42 14.39 5.98 -7.83
N LEU A 43 13.17 5.71 -8.30
CA LEU A 43 12.86 5.58 -9.72
C LEU A 43 12.78 6.93 -10.42
N GLU A 44 13.12 6.96 -11.73
CA GLU A 44 12.73 8.06 -12.62
C GLU A 44 11.25 7.90 -13.00
N LEU A 45 10.37 8.43 -12.14
CA LEU A 45 8.93 8.14 -12.18
C LEU A 45 8.26 8.52 -13.50
N SER A 46 8.78 9.53 -14.22
CA SER A 46 8.28 9.93 -15.53
C SER A 46 8.37 8.83 -16.60
N GLU A 47 9.20 7.80 -16.39
CA GLU A 47 9.27 6.64 -17.27
C GLU A 47 8.20 5.58 -16.98
N TYR A 48 7.56 5.64 -15.82
CA TYR A 48 6.67 4.58 -15.31
C TYR A 48 5.22 5.01 -15.18
N ILE A 49 4.98 6.30 -14.85
CA ILE A 49 3.64 6.78 -14.53
C ILE A 49 3.44 8.22 -15.07
N GLU A 50 2.29 8.46 -15.67
CA GLU A 50 1.76 9.79 -15.91
C GLU A 50 0.69 10.09 -14.86
N LEU A 51 0.99 11.05 -13.98
CA LEU A 51 0.10 11.45 -12.90
C LEU A 51 -1.08 12.22 -13.46
N GLY A 52 -2.31 11.76 -13.20
CA GLY A 52 -3.53 12.45 -13.58
C GLY A 52 -3.79 13.70 -12.76
N GLU A 53 -4.95 14.33 -12.97
CA GLU A 53 -5.38 15.43 -12.12
C GLU A 53 -5.60 14.96 -10.69
N TYR A 54 -5.11 15.71 -9.71
CA TYR A 54 -5.18 15.39 -8.29
C TYR A 54 -5.55 16.58 -7.40
N LYS A 55 -5.85 17.75 -8.01
CA LYS A 55 -6.31 18.97 -7.35
C LYS A 55 -7.59 19.48 -7.97
N ASN A 56 -8.38 20.18 -7.18
CA ASN A 56 -9.63 20.81 -7.60
C ASN A 56 -10.68 19.81 -8.13
N LEU A 57 -10.57 18.56 -7.75
CA LEU A 57 -11.55 17.53 -8.08
C LEU A 57 -12.80 17.69 -7.21
N ILE A 58 -13.95 17.33 -7.77
CA ILE A 58 -15.19 17.14 -7.02
C ILE A 58 -15.36 15.64 -6.83
N ILE A 59 -15.11 15.18 -5.60
CA ILE A 59 -15.02 13.75 -5.27
C ILE A 59 -16.27 13.31 -4.54
N ILE A 60 -17.03 12.42 -5.15
CA ILE A 60 -18.23 11.81 -4.54
C ILE A 60 -17.81 10.50 -3.87
N PHE A 61 -18.21 10.33 -2.63
CA PHE A 61 -17.95 9.14 -1.83
C PHE A 61 -19.20 8.74 -1.04
N THR A 62 -19.28 7.46 -0.63
CA THR A 62 -20.47 6.93 0.06
C THR A 62 -20.13 6.21 1.35
N TYR A 63 -19.30 5.16 1.28
CA TYR A 63 -18.97 4.30 2.43
C TYR A 63 -17.46 4.32 2.78
N GLU A 64 -16.67 4.98 1.98
CA GLU A 64 -15.22 5.14 2.17
C GLU A 64 -14.91 6.47 2.88
N SER A 65 -13.71 6.60 3.43
CA SER A 65 -13.23 7.87 3.94
C SER A 65 -12.90 8.85 2.80
N ARG A 66 -12.82 10.16 3.13
CA ARG A 66 -12.39 11.18 2.16
C ARG A 66 -11.00 10.88 1.60
N SER A 67 -10.09 10.34 2.42
CA SER A 67 -8.76 9.94 1.99
C SER A 67 -8.82 8.82 0.96
N GLU A 68 -9.55 7.75 1.25
CA GLU A 68 -9.72 6.62 0.31
C GLU A 68 -10.35 7.07 -1.00
N ALA A 69 -11.37 7.92 -0.94
CA ALA A 69 -12.01 8.47 -2.12
C ALA A 69 -11.04 9.32 -2.96
N ALA A 70 -10.24 10.17 -2.32
CA ALA A 70 -9.25 10.99 -3.00
C ALA A 70 -8.19 10.13 -3.68
N TRP A 71 -7.61 9.16 -2.99
CA TRP A 71 -6.63 8.25 -3.58
C TRP A 71 -7.22 7.43 -4.71
N ARG A 72 -8.45 6.94 -4.59
CA ARG A 72 -9.13 6.22 -5.66
C ARG A 72 -9.22 7.05 -6.93
N GLU A 73 -9.64 8.32 -6.83
CA GLU A 73 -9.76 9.21 -7.99
C GLU A 73 -8.38 9.48 -8.63
N VAL A 74 -7.38 9.79 -7.83
CA VAL A 74 -6.04 10.07 -8.34
C VAL A 74 -5.41 8.83 -8.98
N ILE A 75 -5.53 7.65 -8.35
CA ILE A 75 -5.03 6.39 -8.90
C ILE A 75 -5.76 6.04 -10.22
N ASN A 76 -7.08 6.21 -10.27
CA ASN A 76 -7.85 5.92 -11.48
C ASN A 76 -7.53 6.89 -12.61
N GLY A 77 -7.32 8.17 -12.30
CA GLY A 77 -6.98 9.22 -13.26
C GLY A 77 -5.56 9.13 -13.82
N SER A 78 -4.66 8.43 -13.15
CA SER A 78 -3.26 8.28 -13.56
C SER A 78 -3.07 7.12 -14.55
N GLU A 79 -2.09 7.22 -15.45
CA GLU A 79 -1.80 6.23 -16.47
C GLU A 79 -0.42 5.60 -16.25
N VAL A 80 -0.36 4.26 -16.21
CA VAL A 80 0.92 3.53 -16.12
C VAL A 80 1.51 3.41 -17.53
N ILE A 81 2.69 3.98 -17.73
CA ILE A 81 3.47 3.87 -18.97
C ILE A 81 4.10 2.48 -19.08
N LYS A 82 4.76 2.06 -18.00
CA LYS A 82 5.29 0.70 -17.84
C LYS A 82 5.35 0.33 -16.35
N TYR A 83 5.28 -0.95 -16.05
CA TYR A 83 5.46 -1.43 -14.68
C TYR A 83 6.93 -1.75 -14.40
N PRO A 84 7.50 -1.33 -13.26
CA PRO A 84 8.79 -1.85 -12.78
C PRO A 84 8.65 -3.36 -12.47
N GLU A 85 9.43 -4.21 -13.12
CA GLU A 85 9.30 -5.67 -12.97
C GLU A 85 9.53 -6.12 -11.52
N GLU A 86 10.53 -5.55 -10.85
CA GLU A 86 10.85 -5.88 -9.46
C GLU A 86 9.70 -5.52 -8.50
N LEU A 87 9.01 -4.41 -8.74
CA LEU A 87 7.87 -3.99 -7.91
C LEU A 87 6.66 -4.90 -8.11
N VAL A 88 6.37 -5.29 -9.35
CA VAL A 88 5.28 -6.24 -9.64
C VAL A 88 5.61 -7.63 -9.07
N SER A 89 6.87 -8.08 -9.20
CA SER A 89 7.32 -9.34 -8.61
C SER A 89 7.16 -9.32 -7.09
N TYR A 90 7.61 -8.26 -6.43
CA TYR A 90 7.44 -8.07 -4.99
C TYR A 90 5.97 -8.24 -4.57
N TYR A 91 5.04 -7.50 -5.19
CA TYR A 91 3.63 -7.59 -4.84
C TYR A 91 2.99 -8.94 -5.21
N THR A 92 3.46 -9.60 -6.26
CA THR A 92 3.02 -10.96 -6.60
C THR A 92 3.40 -11.94 -5.48
N GLU A 93 4.63 -11.86 -5.00
CA GLU A 93 5.12 -12.70 -3.90
C GLU A 93 4.40 -12.41 -2.59
N GLN A 94 4.17 -11.13 -2.26
CA GLN A 94 3.41 -10.74 -1.06
C GLN A 94 1.97 -11.26 -1.10
N THR A 95 1.31 -11.15 -2.25
CA THR A 95 -0.06 -11.66 -2.41
C THR A 95 -0.11 -13.19 -2.26
N LYS A 96 0.84 -13.91 -2.87
CA LYS A 96 0.96 -15.37 -2.71
C LYS A 96 1.26 -15.77 -1.27
N ALA A 97 2.16 -15.06 -0.61
CA ALA A 97 2.51 -15.33 0.79
C ALA A 97 1.30 -15.16 1.73
N ARG A 98 0.42 -14.18 1.47
CA ARG A 98 -0.82 -13.99 2.22
C ARG A 98 -1.76 -15.20 2.10
N TYR A 99 -1.97 -15.73 0.90
CA TYR A 99 -2.78 -16.94 0.71
C TYR A 99 -2.12 -18.18 1.32
N SER A 100 -0.79 -18.31 1.21
CA SER A 100 -0.05 -19.42 1.83
C SER A 100 -0.15 -19.38 3.35
N TYR A 101 -0.02 -18.20 3.96
CA TYR A 101 -0.19 -18.02 5.40
C TYR A 101 -1.60 -18.42 5.85
N TYR A 102 -2.63 -18.02 5.10
CA TYR A 102 -4.00 -18.43 5.41
C TYR A 102 -4.18 -19.95 5.32
N ALA A 103 -3.59 -20.59 4.32
CA ALA A 103 -3.60 -22.04 4.16
C ALA A 103 -2.97 -22.74 5.36
N GLU A 104 -1.78 -22.33 5.78
CA GLU A 104 -1.07 -22.86 6.94
C GLU A 104 -1.86 -22.70 8.25
N LYS A 105 -2.43 -21.51 8.47
CA LYS A 105 -3.20 -21.21 9.68
C LYS A 105 -4.49 -22.02 9.81
N ASN A 106 -5.06 -22.44 8.71
CA ASN A 106 -6.33 -23.18 8.70
C ASN A 106 -6.16 -24.65 8.33
N ASP A 107 -4.92 -25.15 8.24
CA ASP A 107 -4.62 -26.53 7.83
C ASP A 107 -5.28 -26.90 6.49
N MET A 108 -5.15 -26.00 5.52
CA MET A 108 -5.75 -26.12 4.19
C MET A 108 -4.68 -26.22 3.11
N GLU A 109 -5.01 -26.87 2.01
CA GLU A 109 -4.19 -26.82 0.80
C GLU A 109 -4.26 -25.42 0.16
N TYR A 110 -3.14 -24.90 -0.31
CA TYR A 110 -3.06 -23.59 -0.97
C TYR A 110 -4.06 -23.45 -2.14
N SER A 111 -4.16 -24.49 -2.97
CA SER A 111 -5.10 -24.53 -4.09
C SER A 111 -6.57 -24.41 -3.64
N LYS A 112 -6.91 -24.99 -2.49
CA LYS A 112 -8.25 -24.90 -1.92
C LYS A 112 -8.55 -23.50 -1.40
N VAL A 113 -7.55 -22.84 -0.80
CA VAL A 113 -7.69 -21.45 -0.39
C VAL A 113 -7.94 -20.55 -1.60
N LEU A 114 -7.18 -20.70 -2.67
CA LEU A 114 -7.43 -19.92 -3.89
C LEU A 114 -8.84 -20.15 -4.44
N GLU A 115 -9.31 -21.40 -4.49
CA GLU A 115 -10.67 -21.73 -4.92
C GLU A 115 -11.73 -21.06 -4.04
N ASP A 116 -11.61 -21.16 -2.71
CA ASP A 116 -12.59 -20.62 -1.76
C ASP A 116 -12.65 -19.08 -1.79
N PHE A 117 -11.54 -18.42 -2.07
CA PHE A 117 -11.48 -16.96 -2.28
C PHE A 117 -11.79 -16.53 -3.72
N GLY A 118 -12.00 -17.46 -4.65
CA GLY A 118 -12.19 -17.17 -6.07
C GLY A 118 -10.95 -16.53 -6.72
N ALA A 119 -9.76 -16.81 -6.15
CA ALA A 119 -8.50 -16.28 -6.63
C ALA A 119 -7.87 -17.20 -7.68
N THR A 120 -7.15 -16.60 -8.61
CA THR A 120 -6.38 -17.27 -9.65
C THR A 120 -5.02 -16.62 -9.79
N GLU A 121 -4.07 -17.28 -10.43
CA GLU A 121 -2.76 -16.67 -10.74
C GLU A 121 -2.93 -15.35 -11.55
N GLU A 122 -3.94 -15.27 -12.43
CA GLU A 122 -4.24 -14.06 -13.19
C GLU A 122 -4.77 -12.93 -12.28
N SER A 123 -5.66 -13.24 -11.33
CA SER A 123 -6.16 -12.26 -10.38
C SER A 123 -5.07 -11.78 -9.42
N ILE A 124 -4.16 -12.66 -9.00
CA ILE A 124 -2.98 -12.31 -8.20
C ILE A 124 -2.06 -11.35 -8.99
N ALA A 125 -1.77 -11.65 -10.25
CA ALA A 125 -0.97 -10.75 -11.10
C ALA A 125 -1.67 -9.40 -11.34
N THR A 126 -2.99 -9.38 -11.44
CA THR A 126 -3.79 -8.17 -11.59
C THR A 126 -3.76 -7.33 -10.31
N GLU A 127 -3.90 -7.96 -9.15
CA GLU A 127 -3.77 -7.31 -7.85
C GLU A 127 -2.37 -6.72 -7.64
N ALA A 128 -1.33 -7.49 -7.97
CA ALA A 128 0.06 -7.03 -7.87
C ALA A 128 0.32 -5.77 -8.71
N LYS A 129 -0.22 -5.72 -9.93
CA LYS A 129 -0.14 -4.51 -10.78
C LYS A 129 -0.93 -3.34 -10.21
N ALA A 130 -2.08 -3.58 -9.59
CA ALA A 130 -2.86 -2.52 -8.96
C ALA A 130 -2.12 -1.91 -7.76
N LEU A 131 -1.47 -2.74 -6.94
CA LEU A 131 -0.62 -2.29 -5.83
C LEU A 131 0.60 -1.52 -6.33
N ALA A 132 1.30 -2.03 -7.35
CA ALA A 132 2.42 -1.34 -7.97
C ALA A 132 2.01 0.02 -8.56
N LYS A 133 0.83 0.12 -9.20
CA LYS A 133 0.28 1.39 -9.68
C LYS A 133 0.05 2.37 -8.54
N ALA A 134 -0.53 1.92 -7.43
CA ALA A 134 -0.79 2.77 -6.27
C ALA A 134 0.50 3.37 -5.69
N ASP A 135 1.56 2.55 -5.56
CA ASP A 135 2.87 3.01 -5.11
C ASP A 135 3.49 4.04 -6.06
N LEU A 136 3.42 3.79 -7.38
CA LEU A 136 3.95 4.72 -8.39
C LEU A 136 3.21 6.07 -8.33
N VAL A 137 1.89 6.05 -8.18
CA VAL A 137 1.07 7.27 -8.05
C VAL A 137 1.40 8.01 -6.76
N PHE A 138 1.54 7.29 -5.65
CA PHE A 138 1.95 7.87 -4.37
C PHE A 138 3.31 8.57 -4.47
N ALA A 139 4.32 7.87 -4.98
CA ALA A 139 5.65 8.44 -5.14
C ALA A 139 5.66 9.64 -6.11
N ALA A 140 4.90 9.56 -7.20
CA ALA A 140 4.78 10.65 -8.17
C ALA A 140 4.12 11.90 -7.56
N LEU A 141 3.05 11.74 -6.78
CA LEU A 141 2.40 12.83 -6.07
C LEU A 141 3.35 13.49 -5.04
N VAL A 142 4.00 12.68 -4.21
CA VAL A 142 4.96 13.16 -3.21
C VAL A 142 6.08 13.97 -3.87
N LYS A 143 6.62 13.48 -4.99
CA LYS A 143 7.67 14.17 -5.75
C LYS A 143 7.17 15.45 -6.41
N ALA A 144 6.00 15.43 -7.06
CA ALA A 144 5.39 16.57 -7.74
C ALA A 144 5.10 17.74 -6.77
N GLU A 145 4.64 17.43 -5.56
CA GLU A 145 4.29 18.43 -4.55
C GLU A 145 5.41 18.67 -3.52
N SER A 146 6.57 18.03 -3.70
CA SER A 146 7.70 18.13 -2.76
C SER A 146 7.29 17.85 -1.31
N ILE A 147 6.41 16.87 -1.10
CA ILE A 147 5.94 16.49 0.24
C ILE A 147 7.10 15.79 0.96
N THR A 148 7.51 16.34 2.08
CA THR A 148 8.62 15.81 2.88
C THR A 148 8.25 15.80 4.36
N LEU A 149 8.94 14.98 5.13
CA LEU A 149 8.86 14.97 6.59
C LEU A 149 10.02 15.78 7.18
N SER A 150 9.71 16.79 7.96
CA SER A 150 10.70 17.48 8.79
C SER A 150 11.17 16.57 9.94
N ASP A 151 12.33 16.88 10.52
CA ASP A 151 12.84 16.13 11.68
C ASP A 151 11.93 16.28 12.90
N SER A 152 11.21 17.39 13.02
CA SER A 152 10.20 17.60 14.06
C SER A 152 9.03 16.63 13.87
N GLU A 153 8.48 16.53 12.65
CA GLU A 153 7.38 15.60 12.36
C GLU A 153 7.79 14.15 12.60
N LYS A 154 9.00 13.77 12.15
CA LYS A 154 9.53 12.43 12.40
C LYS A 154 9.60 12.10 13.90
N SER A 155 10.18 13.02 14.70
CA SER A 155 10.33 12.79 16.14
C SER A 155 9.00 12.81 16.90
N GLU A 156 8.05 13.67 16.51
CA GLU A 156 6.76 13.82 17.17
C GLU A 156 5.83 12.62 16.92
N HIS A 157 5.81 12.13 15.68
CA HIS A 157 4.83 11.09 15.29
C HIS A 157 5.40 9.67 15.31
N PHE A 158 6.72 9.48 15.25
CA PHE A 158 7.35 8.16 15.25
C PHE A 158 6.89 7.30 16.44
N GLY A 159 6.78 7.90 17.64
CA GLY A 159 6.36 7.21 18.85
C GLY A 159 4.98 6.56 18.73
N ARG A 160 4.03 7.23 18.07
CA ARG A 160 2.67 6.70 17.84
C ARG A 160 2.68 5.44 16.96
N TYR A 161 3.47 5.45 15.89
CA TYR A 161 3.63 4.27 15.02
C TYR A 161 4.38 3.14 15.72
N LEU A 162 5.43 3.48 16.47
CA LEU A 162 6.16 2.51 17.28
C LEU A 162 5.23 1.79 18.26
N GLU A 163 4.43 2.54 19.02
CA GLU A 163 3.43 2.01 19.94
C GLU A 163 2.43 1.10 19.22
N PHE A 164 1.92 1.53 18.08
CA PHE A 164 1.01 0.72 17.25
C PHE A 164 1.63 -0.63 16.83
N TYR A 165 2.89 -0.64 16.38
CA TYR A 165 3.57 -1.89 16.01
C TYR A 165 3.81 -2.81 17.21
N VAL A 166 4.18 -2.24 18.36
CA VAL A 166 4.40 -3.00 19.60
C VAL A 166 3.09 -3.59 20.12
N GLU A 167 2.03 -2.79 20.21
CA GLU A 167 0.75 -3.23 20.77
C GLU A 167 -0.04 -4.14 19.83
N SER A 168 -0.12 -3.78 18.55
CA SER A 168 -0.96 -4.51 17.59
C SER A 168 -0.29 -5.79 17.07
N TYR A 169 1.03 -5.79 16.92
CA TYR A 169 1.76 -6.91 16.32
C TYR A 169 2.68 -7.63 17.30
N GLY A 170 2.87 -7.09 18.51
CA GLY A 170 3.71 -7.69 19.54
C GLY A 170 5.21 -7.68 19.21
N TYR A 171 5.65 -6.75 18.36
CA TYR A 171 7.07 -6.53 18.09
C TYR A 171 7.75 -5.89 19.31
N THR A 172 9.07 -6.06 19.43
CA THR A 172 9.85 -5.26 20.36
C THR A 172 10.13 -3.86 19.78
N GLU A 173 10.28 -2.87 20.63
CA GLU A 173 10.66 -1.52 20.17
C GLU A 173 11.98 -1.52 19.39
N GLU A 174 12.97 -2.34 19.84
CA GLU A 174 14.25 -2.50 19.19
C GLU A 174 14.08 -3.01 17.75
N TYR A 175 13.27 -4.07 17.58
CA TYR A 175 12.98 -4.62 16.25
C TYR A 175 12.34 -3.58 15.34
N VAL A 176 11.36 -2.82 15.83
CA VAL A 176 10.68 -1.78 15.03
C VAL A 176 11.66 -0.68 14.63
N LYS A 177 12.50 -0.20 15.57
CA LYS A 177 13.49 0.84 15.30
C LYS A 177 14.56 0.42 14.30
N GLU A 178 14.96 -0.86 14.33
CA GLU A 178 16.02 -1.37 13.45
C GLU A 178 15.51 -1.78 12.06
N ASN A 179 14.27 -2.26 11.97
CA ASN A 179 13.79 -2.94 10.77
C ASN A 179 12.59 -2.27 10.09
N LEU A 180 11.80 -1.43 10.80
CA LEU A 180 10.55 -0.86 10.29
C LEU A 180 10.55 0.69 10.25
N THR A 181 11.69 1.33 10.47
CA THR A 181 11.78 2.80 10.48
C THR A 181 11.44 3.40 9.12
N ASP A 182 11.92 2.80 8.03
CA ASP A 182 11.65 3.27 6.67
C ASP A 182 10.16 3.13 6.34
N GLU A 183 9.51 2.02 6.70
CA GLU A 183 8.08 1.78 6.53
C GLU A 183 7.23 2.76 7.34
N ILE A 184 7.69 3.09 8.56
CA ILE A 184 7.02 4.10 9.39
C ILE A 184 7.09 5.47 8.70
N TYR A 185 8.24 5.87 8.20
CA TYR A 185 8.37 7.15 7.50
C TYR A 185 7.58 7.18 6.20
N GLU A 186 7.51 6.09 5.47
CA GLU A 186 6.64 5.96 4.29
C GLU A 186 5.16 6.12 4.66
N SER A 187 4.72 5.51 5.76
CA SER A 187 3.35 5.66 6.28
C SER A 187 3.04 7.11 6.68
N MET A 188 3.99 7.79 7.33
CA MET A 188 3.84 9.21 7.67
C MET A 188 3.79 10.11 6.44
N LEU A 189 4.56 9.81 5.39
CA LEU A 189 4.48 10.49 4.10
C LEU A 189 3.13 10.27 3.44
N TYR A 190 2.60 9.05 3.51
CA TYR A 190 1.28 8.72 2.99
C TYR A 190 0.16 9.49 3.71
N ASP A 191 0.21 9.58 5.03
CA ASP A 191 -0.73 10.40 5.81
C ASP A 191 -0.68 11.86 5.36
N LYS A 192 0.52 12.42 5.22
CA LYS A 192 0.71 13.81 4.80
C LYS A 192 0.24 14.07 3.36
N ALA A 193 0.48 13.13 2.45
CA ALA A 193 -0.03 13.18 1.09
C ALA A 193 -1.57 13.05 1.05
N SER A 194 -2.14 12.24 1.94
CA SER A 194 -3.59 12.10 2.09
C SER A 194 -4.23 13.41 2.58
N GLU A 195 -3.65 14.07 3.56
CA GLU A 195 -4.09 15.40 4.03
C GLU A 195 -4.00 16.43 2.90
N PHE A 196 -2.92 16.41 2.13
CA PHE A 196 -2.76 17.28 0.97
C PHE A 196 -3.90 17.07 -0.04
N LEU A 197 -4.25 15.83 -0.36
CA LEU A 197 -5.36 15.52 -1.28
C LEU A 197 -6.71 15.99 -0.71
N ILE A 198 -6.95 15.81 0.59
CA ILE A 198 -8.19 16.23 1.23
C ILE A 198 -8.35 17.76 1.19
N ILE A 199 -7.29 18.51 1.44
CA ILE A 199 -7.33 19.98 1.48
C ILE A 199 -7.50 20.57 0.07
N ASN A 200 -6.96 19.92 -0.95
CA ASN A 200 -6.95 20.44 -2.32
C ASN A 200 -8.14 19.97 -3.19
N ASN A 201 -9.09 19.22 -2.61
CA ASN A 201 -10.25 18.71 -3.33
C ASN A 201 -11.56 19.00 -2.56
N SER A 202 -12.68 18.89 -3.25
CA SER A 202 -14.01 19.12 -2.70
C SER A 202 -14.77 17.79 -2.52
N PHE A 203 -15.41 17.65 -1.37
CA PHE A 203 -16.16 16.44 -0.99
C PHE A 203 -17.60 16.83 -0.65
N PRO A 204 -18.47 17.04 -1.66
CA PRO A 204 -19.87 17.37 -1.41
C PRO A 204 -20.56 16.19 -0.69
N GLU A 205 -21.49 16.54 0.23
CA GLU A 205 -22.35 15.58 0.93
C GLU A 205 -23.42 15.01 0.01
#